data_c18259c0587322f26ad4b5ffd356be48
#
_entry.id   c18259c0587322f26ad4b5ffd356be48
#
_cell.length_a   1.000
_cell.length_b   1.000
_cell.length_c   1.000
_cell.angle_alpha   90.00
_cell.angle_beta   90.00
_cell.angle_gamma   90.00
#
_symmetry.space_group_name_H-M   'P 1'
#
loop_
_entity.id
_entity.type
_entity.pdbx_description
1 polymer ?
#
loop_
_entity_poly.entity_id
_entity_poly.type
_entity_poly.pdbx_seq_one_letter_code
_entity_poly.pdbx_strand_id
1 'polypeptide(L)'
;ILTPASGTLTSELKSPLRTSFSMAGQIGNVGLIALQYDYAHSADMEDVHTIRIGAEAQAYHGLFLNAGYVYESSFMKDDPIWYLGYNEIRTDMDYRYTNVSQYASVGIGYRGEMIVAQVAYQYRWQMLHQYASEVQTAPFEVGTKTHRIAATLAWRF
;
A
#
# COMPACT_ATOMS: atom_id res chain seq x y z
N ILE A 1 -31.83 36.30 -15.41
CA ILE A 1 -30.44 36.23 -15.91
C ILE A 1 -29.61 35.73 -14.75
N LEU A 2 -29.21 34.47 -14.77
CA LEU A 2 -28.31 33.88 -13.78
C LEU A 2 -26.87 34.22 -14.20
N THR A 3 -26.20 35.04 -13.42
CA THR A 3 -24.76 35.27 -13.56
C THR A 3 -24.01 34.02 -13.06
N PRO A 4 -23.15 33.42 -13.88
CA PRO A 4 -22.33 32.29 -13.39
C PRO A 4 -21.33 32.82 -12.36
N ALA A 5 -21.37 32.27 -11.15
CA ALA A 5 -20.35 32.52 -10.13
C ALA A 5 -19.09 31.77 -10.54
N SER A 6 -18.07 32.48 -11.00
CA SER A 6 -16.72 31.91 -11.19
C SER A 6 -16.00 31.91 -9.86
N GLY A 7 -15.97 30.80 -9.19
CA GLY A 7 -15.14 30.59 -8.01
C GLY A 7 -13.81 29.91 -8.42
N THR A 8 -12.69 30.49 -8.01
CA THR A 8 -11.38 29.85 -8.14
C THR A 8 -11.18 28.93 -6.95
N LEU A 9 -11.20 27.62 -7.16
CA LEU A 9 -10.81 26.63 -6.14
C LEU A 9 -9.29 26.56 -6.12
N THR A 10 -8.68 27.09 -5.08
CA THR A 10 -7.25 26.93 -4.82
C THR A 10 -7.09 25.75 -3.87
N SER A 11 -6.54 24.66 -4.34
CA SER A 11 -6.17 23.50 -3.52
C SER A 11 -4.66 23.49 -3.31
N GLU A 12 -4.20 23.64 -2.08
CA GLU A 12 -2.79 23.42 -1.72
C GLU A 12 -2.56 21.93 -1.48
N LEU A 13 -1.85 21.28 -2.38
CA LEU A 13 -1.35 19.91 -2.19
C LEU A 13 -0.06 19.96 -1.38
N LYS A 14 -0.11 19.56 -0.11
CA LYS A 14 1.08 19.39 0.75
C LYS A 14 1.60 17.97 0.59
N SER A 15 2.87 17.86 0.19
CA SER A 15 3.53 16.54 0.15
C SER A 15 3.69 15.98 1.56
N PRO A 16 3.33 14.70 1.81
CA PRO A 16 3.51 14.11 3.12
C PRO A 16 5.00 13.95 3.46
N LEU A 17 5.33 14.16 4.73
CA LEU A 17 6.64 13.79 5.26
C LEU A 17 6.75 12.26 5.27
N ARG A 18 7.81 11.73 4.67
CA ARG A 18 8.09 10.29 4.68
C ARG A 18 9.45 10.00 5.29
N THR A 19 9.47 9.02 6.18
CA THR A 19 10.68 8.51 6.81
C THR A 19 10.73 7.01 6.63
N SER A 20 11.89 6.49 6.20
CA SER A 20 12.09 5.06 5.98
C SER A 20 13.31 4.59 6.78
N PHE A 21 13.15 3.47 7.43
CA PHE A 21 14.23 2.74 8.08
C PHE A 21 14.27 1.32 7.53
N SER A 22 15.45 0.87 7.13
CA SER A 22 15.63 -0.48 6.60
C SER A 22 16.88 -1.14 7.14
N MET A 23 16.81 -2.44 7.33
CA MET A 23 17.92 -3.30 7.72
C MET A 23 17.88 -4.59 6.93
N ALA A 24 19.04 -5.14 6.66
CA ALA A 24 19.16 -6.45 6.03
C ALA A 24 20.31 -7.22 6.71
N GLY A 25 20.12 -8.51 6.88
CA GLY A 25 21.09 -9.42 7.47
C GLY A 25 21.25 -10.66 6.62
N GLN A 26 22.50 -11.07 6.41
CA GLN A 26 22.84 -12.32 5.74
C GLN A 26 22.84 -13.48 6.74
N ILE A 27 22.21 -14.58 6.37
CA ILE A 27 22.18 -15.80 7.18
C ILE A 27 23.10 -16.82 6.52
N GLY A 28 24.30 -16.96 7.08
CA GLY A 28 25.34 -17.80 6.48
C GLY A 28 25.63 -17.39 5.04
N ASN A 29 25.88 -18.38 4.18
CA ASN A 29 26.16 -18.15 2.76
C ASN A 29 24.91 -18.35 1.86
N VAL A 30 23.76 -18.66 2.46
CA VAL A 30 22.60 -19.17 1.72
C VAL A 30 21.33 -18.33 1.88
N GLY A 31 21.33 -17.36 2.78
CA GLY A 31 20.12 -16.63 3.06
C GLY A 31 20.31 -15.15 3.30
N LEU A 32 19.24 -14.37 3.05
CA LEU A 32 19.13 -12.96 3.35
C LEU A 32 17.75 -12.71 3.98
N ILE A 33 17.71 -11.91 5.03
CA ILE A 33 16.48 -11.38 5.59
C ILE A 33 16.56 -9.87 5.52
N ALA A 34 15.48 -9.22 5.13
CA ALA A 34 15.35 -7.78 5.09
C ALA A 34 14.08 -7.34 5.83
N LEU A 35 14.19 -6.24 6.55
CA LEU A 35 13.09 -5.56 7.23
C LEU A 35 13.13 -4.09 6.83
N GLN A 36 11.96 -3.54 6.52
CA GLN A 36 11.81 -2.12 6.26
C GLN A 36 10.55 -1.61 6.97
N TYR A 37 10.69 -0.45 7.59
CA TYR A 37 9.61 0.31 8.16
C TYR A 37 9.55 1.68 7.51
N ASP A 38 8.38 2.05 7.00
CA ASP A 38 8.12 3.38 6.46
C ASP A 38 7.03 4.06 7.27
N TYR A 39 7.24 5.32 7.54
CA TYR A 39 6.29 6.22 8.17
C TYR A 39 5.99 7.38 7.24
N ALA A 40 4.72 7.69 7.04
CA ALA A 40 4.29 8.85 6.28
C ALA A 40 3.28 9.65 7.10
N HIS A 41 3.55 10.94 7.25
CA HIS A 41 2.70 11.89 7.98
C HIS A 41 2.15 12.95 7.03
N SER A 42 0.85 13.20 7.11
CA SER A 42 0.17 14.28 6.38
C SER A 42 -0.79 14.99 7.34
N ALA A 43 -0.88 16.31 7.22
CA ALA A 43 -1.76 17.10 8.08
C ALA A 43 -3.26 16.76 7.90
N ASP A 44 -3.64 16.23 6.73
CA ASP A 44 -5.03 16.03 6.34
C ASP A 44 -5.45 14.55 6.34
N MET A 45 -4.52 13.63 6.65
CA MET A 45 -4.74 12.18 6.63
C MET A 45 -4.22 11.54 7.91
N GLU A 46 -4.63 10.30 8.17
CA GLU A 46 -4.01 9.49 9.21
C GLU A 46 -2.55 9.14 8.86
N ASP A 47 -1.76 8.95 9.89
CA ASP A 47 -0.37 8.53 9.74
C ASP A 47 -0.30 7.12 9.16
N VAL A 48 0.47 6.96 8.10
CA VAL A 48 0.62 5.66 7.44
C VAL A 48 1.87 4.95 7.92
N HIS A 49 1.70 3.76 8.41
CA HIS A 49 2.75 2.86 8.83
C HIS A 49 2.83 1.69 7.87
N THR A 50 3.99 1.46 7.25
CA THR A 50 4.21 0.31 6.39
C THR A 50 5.36 -0.52 6.91
N ILE A 51 5.11 -1.80 7.13
CA ILE A 51 6.12 -2.78 7.52
C ILE A 51 6.31 -3.75 6.37
N ARG A 52 7.56 -3.95 5.95
CA ARG A 52 7.94 -4.92 4.91
C ARG A 52 8.95 -5.89 5.48
N ILE A 53 8.68 -7.16 5.31
CA ILE A 53 9.59 -8.24 5.69
C ILE A 53 9.82 -9.08 4.45
N GLY A 54 11.08 -9.37 4.14
CA GLY A 54 11.45 -10.21 3.02
C GLY A 54 12.55 -11.18 3.39
N ALA A 55 12.53 -12.34 2.76
CA ALA A 55 13.58 -13.33 2.87
C ALA A 55 13.92 -13.90 1.50
N GLU A 56 15.19 -14.17 1.28
CA GLU A 56 15.70 -14.89 0.12
C GLU A 56 16.57 -16.06 0.63
N ALA A 57 16.42 -17.22 0.04
CA ALA A 57 17.25 -18.38 0.31
C ALA A 57 17.78 -18.96 -0.99
N GLN A 58 19.08 -19.19 -1.06
CA GLN A 58 19.70 -19.93 -2.16
C GLN A 58 19.42 -21.42 -1.97
N ALA A 59 18.70 -22.02 -2.92
CA ALA A 59 18.31 -23.41 -2.85
C ALA A 59 19.38 -24.34 -3.44
N TYR A 60 19.81 -24.10 -4.66
CA TYR A 60 20.77 -24.96 -5.36
C TYR A 60 21.33 -24.28 -6.61
N HIS A 61 22.67 -24.32 -6.83
CA HIS A 61 23.35 -23.91 -8.08
C HIS A 61 22.73 -22.68 -8.81
N GLY A 62 22.64 -21.55 -8.10
CA GLY A 62 22.08 -20.32 -8.67
C GLY A 62 20.56 -20.20 -8.58
N LEU A 63 19.84 -21.25 -8.18
CA LEU A 63 18.42 -21.15 -7.85
C LEU A 63 18.23 -20.49 -6.50
N PHE A 64 17.30 -19.55 -6.42
CA PHE A 64 16.92 -18.91 -5.17
C PHE A 64 15.39 -18.85 -5.05
N LEU A 65 14.94 -18.90 -3.81
CA LEU A 65 13.55 -18.72 -3.42
C LEU A 65 13.44 -17.43 -2.62
N ASN A 66 12.39 -16.68 -2.84
CA ASN A 66 12.09 -15.51 -2.04
C ASN A 66 10.65 -15.51 -1.56
N ALA A 67 10.46 -14.89 -0.41
CA ALA A 67 9.15 -14.64 0.17
C ALA A 67 9.12 -13.26 0.80
N GLY A 68 7.97 -12.63 0.78
CA GLY A 68 7.81 -11.31 1.38
C GLY A 68 6.40 -11.10 1.90
N TYR A 69 6.31 -10.23 2.89
CA TYR A 69 5.07 -9.78 3.46
C TYR A 69 5.12 -8.28 3.68
N VAL A 70 4.02 -7.61 3.37
CA VAL A 70 3.84 -6.18 3.58
C VAL A 70 2.54 -5.95 4.32
N TYR A 71 2.62 -5.16 5.37
CA TYR A 71 1.50 -4.59 6.09
C TYR A 71 1.51 -3.09 5.91
N GLU A 72 0.39 -2.51 5.51
CA GLU A 72 0.21 -1.07 5.34
C GLU A 72 -1.07 -0.65 6.06
N SER A 73 -0.94 0.28 7.02
CA SER A 73 -2.09 0.84 7.73
C SER A 73 -2.92 1.73 6.81
N SER A 74 -4.14 2.02 7.22
CA SER A 74 -5.01 2.96 6.51
C SER A 74 -4.44 4.38 6.56
N PHE A 75 -4.56 5.11 5.48
CA PHE A 75 -4.33 6.55 5.41
C PHE A 75 -5.62 7.37 5.59
N MET A 76 -6.74 6.69 5.61
CA MET A 76 -8.06 7.30 5.84
C MET A 76 -8.42 7.18 7.30
N LYS A 77 -9.05 8.21 7.85
CA LYS A 77 -9.58 8.20 9.20
C LYS A 77 -10.67 7.14 9.33
N ASP A 78 -10.74 6.52 10.50
CA ASP A 78 -11.75 5.49 10.78
C ASP A 78 -13.16 6.07 10.89
N ASP A 79 -13.25 7.39 11.12
CA ASP A 79 -14.51 8.11 11.20
C ASP A 79 -14.87 8.76 9.85
N PRO A 80 -16.14 8.74 9.45
CA PRO A 80 -16.58 9.45 8.26
C PRO A 80 -16.33 10.95 8.38
N ILE A 81 -15.78 11.54 7.32
CA ILE A 81 -15.51 12.98 7.26
C ILE A 81 -16.80 13.69 6.89
N TRP A 82 -17.25 14.57 7.76
CA TRP A 82 -18.42 15.37 7.56
C TRP A 82 -18.02 16.78 7.09
N TYR A 83 -18.54 17.20 5.95
CA TYR A 83 -18.39 18.56 5.46
C TYR A 83 -19.65 19.37 5.75
N LEU A 84 -19.50 20.51 6.40
CA LEU A 84 -20.58 21.48 6.60
C LEU A 84 -20.62 22.43 5.42
N GLY A 85 -21.73 22.44 4.73
CA GLY A 85 -21.98 23.40 3.66
C GLY A 85 -22.46 24.76 4.19
N TYR A 86 -22.81 25.61 3.26
CA TYR A 86 -23.38 26.91 3.59
C TYR A 86 -24.68 26.74 4.42
N ASN A 87 -24.82 27.51 5.51
CA ASN A 87 -25.90 27.42 6.49
C ASN A 87 -25.89 26.16 7.37
N GLU A 88 -24.70 25.60 7.68
CA GLU A 88 -24.55 24.43 8.55
C GLU A 88 -25.28 23.16 8.07
N ILE A 89 -25.72 23.14 6.82
CA ILE A 89 -26.27 21.93 6.20
C ILE A 89 -25.10 21.07 5.76
N ARG A 90 -25.10 19.81 6.16
CA ARG A 90 -24.12 18.83 5.68
C ARG A 90 -24.34 18.58 4.21
N THR A 91 -23.41 19.02 3.38
CA THR A 91 -23.52 18.94 1.92
C THR A 91 -22.75 17.80 1.31
N ASP A 92 -21.75 17.29 2.04
CA ASP A 92 -20.88 16.22 1.57
C ASP A 92 -20.34 15.39 2.73
N MET A 93 -20.04 14.14 2.47
CA MET A 93 -19.42 13.21 3.39
C MET A 93 -18.53 12.23 2.63
N ASP A 94 -17.33 11.97 3.11
CA ASP A 94 -16.55 10.85 2.61
C ASP A 94 -17.05 9.57 3.28
N TYR A 95 -17.75 8.75 2.50
CA TYR A 95 -18.33 7.49 2.94
C TYR A 95 -17.36 6.31 2.89
N ARG A 96 -16.12 6.56 2.49
CA ARG A 96 -15.13 5.49 2.27
C ARG A 96 -13.94 5.64 3.19
N TYR A 97 -13.58 4.54 3.82
CA TYR A 97 -12.31 4.43 4.52
C TYR A 97 -11.76 3.02 4.42
N THR A 98 -10.45 2.89 4.39
CA THR A 98 -9.77 1.59 4.37
C THR A 98 -9.01 1.40 5.66
N ASN A 99 -9.13 0.21 6.24
CA ASN A 99 -8.40 -0.07 7.47
C ASN A 99 -6.96 -0.49 7.18
N VAL A 100 -6.79 -1.50 6.31
CA VAL A 100 -5.48 -2.14 6.14
C VAL A 100 -5.35 -2.71 4.73
N SER A 101 -4.15 -2.59 4.18
CA SER A 101 -3.72 -3.35 3.00
C SER A 101 -2.61 -4.31 3.38
N GLN A 102 -2.74 -5.56 2.97
CA GLN A 102 -1.74 -6.59 3.22
C GLN A 102 -1.36 -7.28 1.92
N TYR A 103 -0.08 -7.66 1.82
CA TYR A 103 0.46 -8.32 0.65
C TYR A 103 1.31 -9.50 1.10
N ALA A 104 1.13 -10.64 0.48
CA ALA A 104 2.05 -11.76 0.60
C ALA A 104 2.63 -12.08 -0.79
N SER A 105 3.89 -12.38 -0.86
CA SER A 105 4.57 -12.70 -2.11
C SER A 105 5.49 -13.89 -1.95
N VAL A 106 5.60 -14.68 -3.01
CA VAL A 106 6.57 -15.77 -3.15
C VAL A 106 7.15 -15.72 -4.55
N GLY A 107 8.40 -16.11 -4.69
CA GLY A 107 9.05 -16.13 -5.98
C GLY A 107 10.15 -17.17 -6.04
N ILE A 108 10.47 -17.55 -7.26
CA ILE A 108 11.59 -18.42 -7.60
C ILE A 108 12.39 -17.73 -8.69
N GLY A 109 13.70 -17.81 -8.60
CA GLY A 109 14.57 -17.27 -9.61
C GLY A 109 15.86 -18.06 -9.77
N TYR A 110 16.54 -17.73 -10.84
CA TYR A 110 17.85 -18.26 -11.18
C TYR A 110 18.82 -17.11 -11.40
N ARG A 111 19.99 -17.20 -10.78
CA ARG A 111 21.08 -16.25 -10.89
C ARG A 111 22.33 -16.98 -11.39
N GLY A 112 22.53 -16.93 -12.68
CA GLY A 112 23.74 -17.42 -13.35
C GLY A 112 24.77 -16.30 -13.59
N GLU A 113 25.86 -16.65 -14.26
CA GLU A 113 26.91 -15.68 -14.60
C GLU A 113 26.43 -14.58 -15.55
N MET A 114 25.69 -14.97 -16.58
CA MET A 114 25.22 -14.07 -17.65
C MET A 114 23.74 -13.72 -17.55
N ILE A 115 22.92 -14.55 -16.92
CA ILE A 115 21.47 -14.43 -16.92
C ILE A 115 20.94 -14.44 -15.49
N VAL A 116 20.02 -13.53 -15.20
CA VAL A 116 19.18 -13.55 -14.02
C VAL A 116 17.73 -13.62 -14.49
N ALA A 117 17.01 -14.64 -14.07
CA ALA A 117 15.59 -14.81 -14.36
C ALA A 117 14.82 -15.05 -13.06
N GLN A 118 13.65 -14.44 -12.94
CA GLN A 118 12.82 -14.58 -11.75
C GLN A 118 11.33 -14.53 -12.14
N VAL A 119 10.53 -15.34 -11.45
CA VAL A 119 9.06 -15.25 -11.47
C VAL A 119 8.59 -15.10 -10.04
N ALA A 120 7.69 -14.16 -9.82
CA ALA A 120 7.10 -13.90 -8.51
C ALA A 120 5.57 -13.82 -8.62
N TYR A 121 4.93 -14.32 -7.60
CA TYR A 121 3.50 -14.21 -7.38
C TYR A 121 3.25 -13.37 -6.15
N GLN A 122 2.30 -12.44 -6.22
CA GLN A 122 1.87 -11.59 -5.14
C GLN A 122 0.34 -11.70 -4.97
N TYR A 123 -0.07 -11.87 -3.75
CA TYR A 123 -1.46 -11.80 -3.32
C TYR A 123 -1.65 -10.59 -2.42
N ARG A 124 -2.60 -9.74 -2.78
CA ARG A 124 -3.01 -8.57 -1.98
C ARG A 124 -4.42 -8.77 -1.51
N TRP A 125 -4.67 -8.47 -0.24
CA TRP A 125 -6.01 -8.31 0.30
C TRP A 125 -6.14 -6.97 1.00
N GLN A 126 -7.27 -6.35 0.81
CA GLN A 126 -7.58 -5.04 1.35
C GLN A 126 -9.04 -5.05 1.81
N MET A 127 -9.29 -4.48 2.98
CA MET A 127 -10.62 -4.24 3.49
C MET A 127 -10.96 -2.76 3.30
N LEU A 128 -12.09 -2.49 2.70
CA LEU A 128 -12.66 -1.16 2.54
C LEU A 128 -13.99 -1.13 3.29
N HIS A 129 -14.13 -0.16 4.18
CA HIS A 129 -15.40 0.14 4.80
C HIS A 129 -16.07 1.28 4.02
N GLN A 130 -17.36 1.19 3.83
CA GLN A 130 -18.13 2.16 3.08
C GLN A 130 -19.50 2.34 3.67
N TYR A 131 -19.96 3.58 3.80
CA TYR A 131 -21.34 3.91 4.10
C TYR A 131 -22.10 4.20 2.80
N ALA A 132 -23.30 3.66 2.65
CA ALA A 132 -24.12 3.90 1.47
C ALA A 132 -24.94 5.20 1.58
N SER A 133 -25.21 5.68 2.80
CA SER A 133 -25.98 6.88 3.06
C SER A 133 -25.72 7.45 4.45
N GLU A 134 -26.09 8.71 4.67
CA GLU A 134 -25.98 9.40 5.97
C GLU A 134 -26.78 8.75 7.11
N VAL A 135 -27.81 7.99 6.76
CA VAL A 135 -28.71 7.34 7.73
C VAL A 135 -28.15 5.99 8.18
N GLN A 136 -27.16 5.47 7.50
CA GLN A 136 -26.57 4.17 7.82
C GLN A 136 -25.67 4.28 9.05
N THR A 137 -25.98 3.49 10.07
CA THR A 137 -25.24 3.48 11.34
C THR A 137 -24.03 2.55 11.36
N ALA A 138 -23.95 1.60 10.42
CA ALA A 138 -22.84 0.67 10.29
C ALA A 138 -22.34 0.62 8.83
N PRO A 139 -21.02 0.61 8.62
CA PRO A 139 -20.48 0.45 7.28
C PRO A 139 -20.73 -0.95 6.73
N PHE A 140 -20.76 -1.08 5.42
CA PHE A 140 -20.61 -2.36 4.78
C PHE A 140 -19.16 -2.59 4.38
N GLU A 141 -18.71 -3.82 4.47
CA GLU A 141 -17.33 -4.21 4.19
C GLU A 141 -17.19 -4.67 2.74
N VAL A 142 -16.24 -4.09 2.04
CA VAL A 142 -15.87 -4.50 0.69
C VAL A 142 -14.45 -5.05 0.71
N GLY A 143 -14.34 -6.37 0.61
CA GLY A 143 -13.05 -7.05 0.52
C GLY A 143 -12.54 -7.07 -0.93
N THR A 144 -11.37 -6.50 -1.18
CA THR A 144 -10.70 -6.57 -2.48
C THR A 144 -9.52 -7.54 -2.42
N LYS A 145 -9.49 -8.49 -3.36
CA LYS A 145 -8.39 -9.46 -3.52
C LYS A 145 -7.77 -9.28 -4.89
N THR A 146 -6.45 -9.14 -4.92
CA THR A 146 -5.71 -8.94 -6.18
C THR A 146 -4.59 -9.96 -6.29
N HIS A 147 -4.49 -10.59 -7.44
CA HIS A 147 -3.42 -11.52 -7.78
C HIS A 147 -2.53 -10.87 -8.84
N ARG A 148 -1.22 -10.90 -8.61
CA ARG A 148 -0.24 -10.37 -9.55
C ARG A 148 0.84 -11.40 -9.79
N ILE A 149 1.20 -11.62 -11.06
CA ILE A 149 2.37 -12.40 -11.46
C ILE A 149 3.32 -11.43 -12.15
N ALA A 150 4.59 -11.48 -11.77
CA ALA A 150 5.65 -10.70 -12.38
C ALA A 150 6.78 -11.63 -12.81
N ALA A 151 7.35 -11.38 -13.99
CA ALA A 151 8.55 -12.05 -14.47
C ALA A 151 9.62 -11.02 -14.79
N THR A 152 10.85 -11.32 -14.43
CA THR A 152 12.02 -10.49 -14.71
C THR A 152 13.06 -11.33 -15.40
N LEU A 153 13.64 -10.78 -16.46
CA LEU A 153 14.79 -11.33 -17.16
C LEU A 153 15.84 -10.24 -17.29
N ALA A 154 17.05 -10.49 -16.82
CA ALA A 154 18.17 -9.57 -16.95
C ALA A 154 19.37 -10.28 -17.54
N TRP A 155 20.09 -9.59 -18.41
CA TRP A 155 21.32 -10.07 -19.03
C TRP A 155 22.50 -9.24 -18.54
N ARG A 156 23.60 -9.92 -18.20
CA ARG A 156 24.88 -9.29 -17.86
C ARG A 156 25.85 -9.46 -19.02
N PHE A 157 26.50 -8.39 -19.42
CA PHE A 157 27.54 -8.39 -20.44
C PHE A 157 28.92 -8.50 -19.79
#